data_e36a9fec1f28c26c4b9713f7d51140aa
#
_entry.id   e36a9fec1f28c26c4b9713f7d51140aa
#
_cell.length_a   1.000
_cell.length_b   1.000
_cell.length_c   1.000
_cell.angle_alpha   90.00
_cell.angle_beta   90.00
_cell.angle_gamma   90.00
#
_symmetry.space_group_name_H-M   'P 1'
#
loop_
_entity.id
_entity.type
_entity.pdbx_description
1 polymer ?
#
loop_
_entity_poly.entity_id
_entity_poly.type
_entity_poly.pdbx_seq_one_letter_code
_entity_poly.pdbx_strand_id
1 'polypeptide(L)'
;MSTNDKPKAGKKRQFAKSVIEIWLGGGPSQLETFDPKPDAPHDYNNSLKTVKTNTGIELHEWMPELAKCADLYSIIRSMTHPFFGHETAAYLMQTGRNPGGGVTFPALGALISSSRTKGPGRKNSVQSDLLYEGELPPFVILTQGKGRFSEVGFLGEEYAPLVTGGRASAKQFEVDGIVPPGGMYPSGLRPQQLKQKILERFSRCGSLDRLPPDAEFEAAGAAARNIILGKAASTFDLALEKDALRRKYGTTQGGGLTEIGQRLLAARRLVEYGVPYVSINHGMWDSHKRHFETMKRPTQELDMAIAALLQDLKDHDLLDSTIVWVSGEFGRVPKVDRQAPWNGGRNHFPRCFSALVAGGGFKGGCVVGKSDETTDHVKERPVTPQDFLGSIMELAGVDPDDRLPNPKWLKEYGPVMNPATKSECGRLKEIYA
;
A
#
# COMPACT_ATOMS: atom_id res chain seq x y z
N MET A 1 -6.55 28.89 48.99
CA MET A 1 -6.26 27.47 48.70
C MET A 1 -6.10 27.34 47.20
N SER A 2 -4.87 27.24 46.74
CA SER A 2 -4.52 27.17 45.30
C SER A 2 -4.41 25.72 44.94
N THR A 3 -5.31 25.24 44.09
CA THR A 3 -5.25 23.88 43.50
C THR A 3 -4.30 23.90 42.31
N ASN A 4 -3.08 23.41 42.54
CA ASN A 4 -2.10 23.11 41.49
C ASN A 4 -2.58 21.88 40.69
N ASP A 5 -3.38 22.08 39.68
CA ASP A 5 -3.60 21.06 38.64
C ASP A 5 -2.38 21.03 37.70
N LYS A 6 -1.46 20.08 37.97
CA LYS A 6 -0.42 19.72 37.01
C LYS A 6 -1.10 19.10 35.77
N PRO A 7 -0.75 19.55 34.56
CA PRO A 7 -1.29 18.91 33.36
C PRO A 7 -0.88 17.43 33.38
N LYS A 8 -1.87 16.53 33.23
CA LYS A 8 -1.64 15.10 33.05
C LYS A 8 -0.66 14.93 31.89
N ALA A 9 0.46 14.25 32.14
CA ALA A 9 1.42 13.89 31.10
C ALA A 9 0.66 13.21 29.96
N GLY A 10 0.64 13.86 28.79
CA GLY A 10 0.00 13.32 27.60
C GLY A 10 0.59 11.95 27.29
N LYS A 11 -0.26 10.97 26.97
CA LYS A 11 0.19 9.67 26.47
C LYS A 11 1.16 9.94 25.30
N LYS A 12 2.38 9.41 25.37
CA LYS A 12 3.35 9.49 24.29
C LYS A 12 2.67 8.93 23.03
N ARG A 13 2.62 9.71 21.95
CA ARG A 13 2.02 9.27 20.69
C ARG A 13 2.77 8.02 20.22
N GLN A 14 2.05 6.93 20.02
CA GLN A 14 2.62 5.71 19.46
C GLN A 14 2.60 5.85 17.94
N PHE A 15 3.75 5.70 17.29
CA PHE A 15 3.85 5.70 15.83
C PHE A 15 3.54 4.32 15.25
N ALA A 16 3.03 4.30 14.03
CA ALA A 16 2.84 3.06 13.29
C ALA A 16 4.18 2.38 13.01
N LYS A 17 4.25 1.09 13.24
CA LYS A 17 5.44 0.26 12.97
C LYS A 17 5.52 -0.16 11.51
N SER A 18 4.36 -0.41 10.89
CA SER A 18 4.25 -0.92 9.53
C SER A 18 3.24 -0.12 8.70
N VAL A 19 3.40 -0.19 7.39
CA VAL A 19 2.48 0.39 6.40
C VAL A 19 2.16 -0.65 5.34
N ILE A 20 0.87 -0.83 5.04
CA ILE A 20 0.38 -1.61 3.91
C ILE A 20 -0.21 -0.64 2.89
N GLU A 21 0.36 -0.61 1.71
CA GLU A 21 -0.09 0.13 0.55
C GLU A 21 -0.87 -0.78 -0.38
N ILE A 22 -2.12 -0.43 -0.69
CA ILE A 22 -2.93 -1.11 -1.70
C ILE A 22 -3.11 -0.13 -2.87
N TRP A 23 -2.25 -0.29 -3.87
CA TRP A 23 -2.24 0.56 -5.05
C TRP A 23 -3.18 0.02 -6.12
N LEU A 24 -4.19 0.80 -6.46
CA LEU A 24 -5.21 0.48 -7.46
C LEU A 24 -4.82 1.09 -8.82
N GLY A 25 -3.79 0.52 -9.44
CA GLY A 25 -3.20 1.03 -10.67
C GLY A 25 -4.19 1.10 -11.84
N GLY A 26 -4.26 2.28 -12.43
CA GLY A 26 -5.22 2.60 -13.47
C GLY A 26 -6.28 3.60 -13.00
N GLY A 27 -6.43 3.84 -11.71
CA GLY A 27 -7.34 4.80 -11.12
C GLY A 27 -8.77 4.27 -10.94
N PRO A 28 -9.15 3.88 -9.72
CA PRO A 28 -10.51 3.41 -9.42
C PRO A 28 -11.52 4.56 -9.52
N SER A 29 -12.70 4.25 -10.01
CA SER A 29 -13.79 5.23 -10.01
C SER A 29 -14.30 5.49 -8.61
N GLN A 30 -14.33 6.76 -8.21
CA GLN A 30 -14.87 7.21 -6.93
C GLN A 30 -16.36 6.87 -6.78
N LEU A 31 -17.13 6.92 -7.87
CA LEU A 31 -18.57 6.65 -7.87
C LEU A 31 -18.89 5.19 -7.56
N GLU A 32 -18.15 4.24 -8.12
CA GLU A 32 -18.38 2.82 -7.95
C GLU A 32 -17.58 2.25 -6.77
N THR A 33 -16.99 3.12 -5.92
CA THR A 33 -16.27 2.71 -4.71
C THR A 33 -16.70 3.52 -3.49
N PHE A 34 -15.97 4.56 -3.14
CA PHE A 34 -16.03 5.23 -1.84
C PHE A 34 -16.89 6.49 -1.79
N ASP A 35 -17.31 7.04 -2.94
CA ASP A 35 -18.11 8.26 -3.03
C ASP A 35 -19.31 8.11 -4.00
N PRO A 36 -20.22 7.17 -3.72
CA PRO A 36 -21.39 6.97 -4.57
C PRO A 36 -22.31 8.18 -4.53
N LYS A 37 -22.97 8.44 -5.66
CA LYS A 37 -23.95 9.52 -5.82
C LYS A 37 -25.26 8.93 -6.34
N PRO A 38 -26.09 8.32 -5.49
CA PRO A 38 -27.31 7.63 -5.92
C PRO A 38 -28.30 8.57 -6.60
N ASP A 39 -28.30 9.85 -6.22
CA ASP A 39 -29.21 10.87 -6.78
C ASP A 39 -28.65 11.54 -8.03
N ALA A 40 -27.42 11.22 -8.46
CA ALA A 40 -26.86 11.76 -9.68
C ALA A 40 -27.60 11.23 -10.92
N PRO A 41 -27.63 12.00 -12.04
CA PRO A 41 -28.25 11.55 -13.27
C PRO A 41 -27.72 10.19 -13.75
N HIS A 42 -28.58 9.43 -14.47
CA HIS A 42 -28.23 8.09 -14.96
C HIS A 42 -26.90 8.03 -15.76
N ASP A 43 -26.56 9.11 -16.47
CA ASP A 43 -25.29 9.23 -17.19
C ASP A 43 -24.05 9.26 -16.27
N TYR A 44 -24.24 9.47 -14.98
CA TYR A 44 -23.19 9.46 -13.97
C TYR A 44 -23.13 8.16 -13.19
N ASN A 45 -24.25 7.71 -12.63
CA ASN A 45 -24.28 6.60 -11.69
C ASN A 45 -24.82 5.27 -12.25
N ASN A 46 -25.34 5.26 -13.51
CA ASN A 46 -25.94 4.09 -14.15
C ASN A 46 -27.03 3.42 -13.29
N SER A 47 -27.77 4.18 -12.48
CA SER A 47 -28.82 3.71 -11.57
C SER A 47 -28.34 2.67 -10.52
N LEU A 48 -27.06 2.69 -10.17
CA LEU A 48 -26.52 1.86 -9.13
C LEU A 48 -26.91 2.35 -7.74
N LYS A 49 -26.94 1.43 -6.77
CA LYS A 49 -27.41 1.70 -5.42
C LYS A 49 -26.25 1.90 -4.44
N THR A 50 -26.59 2.31 -3.24
CA THR A 50 -25.66 2.42 -2.12
C THR A 50 -25.97 1.36 -1.06
N VAL A 51 -24.96 1.09 -0.23
CA VAL A 51 -25.09 0.33 1.01
C VAL A 51 -24.67 1.23 2.17
N LYS A 52 -25.49 1.27 3.23
CA LYS A 52 -25.15 1.98 4.46
C LYS A 52 -24.17 1.16 5.28
N THR A 53 -23.14 1.84 5.78
CA THR A 53 -22.15 1.23 6.66
C THR A 53 -22.65 1.20 8.12
N ASN A 54 -21.91 0.49 8.97
CA ASN A 54 -22.14 0.44 10.42
C ASN A 54 -21.94 1.82 11.11
N THR A 55 -21.34 2.80 10.43
CA THR A 55 -21.16 4.18 10.91
C THR A 55 -22.12 5.19 10.23
N GLY A 56 -22.97 4.73 9.32
CA GLY A 56 -23.90 5.57 8.58
C GLY A 56 -23.32 6.21 7.29
N ILE A 57 -22.05 6.00 6.99
CA ILE A 57 -21.45 6.39 5.70
C ILE A 57 -22.08 5.52 4.60
N GLU A 58 -22.27 6.07 3.42
CA GLU A 58 -22.73 5.32 2.26
C GLU A 58 -21.55 4.93 1.36
N LEU A 59 -21.51 3.66 0.96
CA LEU A 59 -20.63 3.10 -0.06
C LEU A 59 -21.44 2.61 -1.26
N HIS A 60 -20.74 2.36 -2.35
CA HIS A 60 -21.35 1.71 -3.50
C HIS A 60 -21.84 0.28 -3.15
N GLU A 61 -22.95 -0.15 -3.72
CA GLU A 61 -23.56 -1.46 -3.44
C GLU A 61 -22.65 -2.68 -3.71
N TRP A 62 -21.55 -2.49 -4.44
CA TRP A 62 -20.54 -3.54 -4.66
C TRP A 62 -19.56 -3.71 -3.50
N MET A 63 -19.70 -2.92 -2.44
CA MET A 63 -18.78 -2.91 -1.27
C MET A 63 -19.48 -3.26 0.06
N PRO A 64 -20.25 -4.38 0.14
CA PRO A 64 -21.04 -4.73 1.31
C PRO A 64 -20.19 -5.20 2.49
N GLU A 65 -18.99 -5.73 2.28
CA GLU A 65 -18.14 -6.24 3.38
C GLU A 65 -17.42 -5.09 4.09
N LEU A 66 -16.88 -4.12 3.35
CA LEU A 66 -16.37 -2.87 3.94
C LEU A 66 -17.45 -2.09 4.67
N ALA A 67 -18.68 -2.12 4.19
CA ALA A 67 -19.80 -1.47 4.89
C ALA A 67 -20.03 -2.00 6.31
N LYS A 68 -19.67 -3.24 6.61
CA LYS A 68 -19.81 -3.85 7.93
C LYS A 68 -18.75 -3.41 8.94
N CYS A 69 -17.62 -2.86 8.47
CA CYS A 69 -16.45 -2.52 9.29
C CYS A 69 -15.94 -1.08 9.07
N ALA A 70 -16.84 -0.15 8.73
CA ALA A 70 -16.45 1.25 8.48
C ALA A 70 -15.92 1.97 9.73
N ASP A 71 -16.20 1.45 10.92
CA ASP A 71 -15.57 1.88 12.16
C ASP A 71 -14.05 1.65 12.21
N LEU A 72 -13.48 0.85 11.30
CA LEU A 72 -12.04 0.56 11.24
C LEU A 72 -11.26 1.47 10.28
N TYR A 73 -11.93 2.21 9.42
CA TYR A 73 -11.28 3.04 8.39
C TYR A 73 -11.93 4.40 8.22
N SER A 74 -11.20 5.32 7.61
CA SER A 74 -11.72 6.62 7.14
C SER A 74 -11.58 6.76 5.64
N ILE A 75 -12.48 7.52 5.03
CA ILE A 75 -12.52 7.79 3.60
C ILE A 75 -12.18 9.26 3.34
N ILE A 76 -11.32 9.51 2.37
CA ILE A 76 -11.06 10.83 1.82
C ILE A 76 -11.80 10.93 0.49
N ARG A 77 -12.80 11.83 0.37
CA ARG A 77 -13.61 12.04 -0.82
C ARG A 77 -13.21 13.25 -1.65
N SER A 78 -12.10 13.86 -1.30
CA SER A 78 -11.66 15.15 -1.83
C SER A 78 -10.21 15.16 -2.30
N MET A 79 -9.67 14.00 -2.65
CA MET A 79 -8.35 13.91 -3.28
C MET A 79 -8.35 14.68 -4.60
N THR A 80 -7.29 15.46 -4.84
CA THR A 80 -7.19 16.26 -6.07
C THR A 80 -5.74 16.57 -6.44
N HIS A 81 -5.44 16.56 -7.73
CA HIS A 81 -4.18 17.03 -8.31
C HIS A 81 -4.34 17.33 -9.81
N PRO A 82 -3.36 17.98 -10.50
CA PRO A 82 -3.53 18.43 -11.88
C PRO A 82 -3.15 17.41 -12.97
N PHE A 83 -2.60 16.23 -12.65
CA PHE A 83 -2.02 15.35 -13.67
C PHE A 83 -2.98 14.26 -14.16
N PHE A 84 -3.18 14.18 -15.49
CA PHE A 84 -4.06 13.21 -16.16
C PHE A 84 -3.34 11.97 -16.70
N GLY A 85 -2.01 12.00 -16.82
CA GLY A 85 -1.21 10.87 -17.29
C GLY A 85 -0.86 9.92 -16.16
N HIS A 86 -0.95 8.59 -16.37
CA HIS A 86 -0.65 7.57 -15.37
C HIS A 86 0.72 7.77 -14.71
N GLU A 87 1.79 7.88 -15.50
CA GLU A 87 3.15 8.00 -14.98
C GLU A 87 3.37 9.25 -14.12
N THR A 88 2.87 10.41 -14.56
CA THR A 88 3.03 11.67 -13.84
C THR A 88 2.19 11.72 -12.57
N ALA A 89 0.96 11.20 -12.64
CA ALA A 89 0.05 11.12 -11.50
C ALA A 89 0.54 10.09 -10.46
N ALA A 90 0.97 8.89 -10.91
CA ALA A 90 1.54 7.88 -10.03
C ALA A 90 2.81 8.38 -9.34
N TYR A 91 3.70 9.07 -10.08
CA TYR A 91 4.89 9.67 -9.49
C TYR A 91 4.54 10.65 -8.37
N LEU A 92 3.57 11.55 -8.61
CA LEU A 92 3.12 12.50 -7.59
C LEU A 92 2.51 11.78 -6.37
N MET A 93 1.65 10.80 -6.61
CA MET A 93 0.99 10.03 -5.54
C MET A 93 1.96 9.16 -4.72
N GLN A 94 3.10 8.77 -5.30
CA GLN A 94 4.09 7.93 -4.62
C GLN A 94 5.20 8.73 -3.92
N THR A 95 5.55 9.90 -4.46
CA THR A 95 6.69 10.70 -3.98
C THR A 95 6.29 12.00 -3.30
N GLY A 96 5.05 12.47 -3.49
CA GLY A 96 4.61 13.82 -3.11
C GLY A 96 5.28 14.92 -3.94
N ARG A 97 5.96 14.58 -5.04
CA ARG A 97 6.73 15.53 -5.87
C ARG A 97 6.18 15.61 -7.28
N ASN A 98 6.18 16.82 -7.84
CA ASN A 98 5.90 16.98 -9.26
C ASN A 98 7.00 16.30 -10.08
N PRO A 99 6.64 15.61 -11.18
CA PRO A 99 7.62 15.02 -12.07
C PRO A 99 8.44 16.11 -12.78
N GLY A 100 9.72 15.84 -13.03
CA GLY A 100 10.62 16.77 -13.73
C GLY A 100 11.89 17.10 -12.93
N GLY A 101 12.70 18.03 -13.46
CA GLY A 101 13.92 18.52 -12.77
C GLY A 101 15.13 17.58 -12.80
N GLY A 102 15.07 16.47 -13.54
CA GLY A 102 16.23 15.56 -13.71
C GLY A 102 16.59 14.74 -12.46
N VAL A 103 15.79 14.78 -11.41
CA VAL A 103 15.99 14.03 -10.16
C VAL A 103 14.81 13.10 -9.93
N THR A 104 15.09 11.82 -9.71
CA THR A 104 14.10 10.85 -9.26
C THR A 104 14.06 10.85 -7.74
N PHE A 105 12.91 11.24 -7.18
CA PHE A 105 12.68 11.22 -5.74
C PHE A 105 12.26 9.82 -5.27
N PRO A 106 12.65 9.43 -4.04
CA PRO A 106 12.24 8.14 -3.50
C PRO A 106 10.72 8.08 -3.26
N ALA A 107 10.15 6.92 -3.55
CA ALA A 107 8.77 6.60 -3.19
C ALA A 107 8.60 6.49 -1.67
N LEU A 108 7.35 6.61 -1.19
CA LEU A 108 7.00 6.55 0.23
C LEU A 108 7.55 5.28 0.90
N GLY A 109 7.49 4.13 0.22
CA GLY A 109 8.02 2.87 0.74
C GLY A 109 9.52 2.91 1.00
N ALA A 110 10.29 3.46 0.07
CA ALA A 110 11.74 3.64 0.23
C ALA A 110 12.06 4.63 1.36
N LEU A 111 11.28 5.72 1.50
CA LEU A 111 11.45 6.70 2.58
C LEU A 111 11.23 6.09 3.96
N ILE A 112 10.10 5.41 4.16
CA ILE A 112 9.77 4.77 5.43
C ILE A 112 10.79 3.67 5.75
N SER A 113 11.11 2.81 4.79
CA SER A 113 12.09 1.74 4.97
C SER A 113 13.45 2.27 5.35
N SER A 114 13.92 3.31 4.66
CA SER A 114 15.20 3.94 4.98
C SER A 114 15.22 4.55 6.38
N SER A 115 14.10 5.04 6.88
CA SER A 115 13.99 5.56 8.26
C SER A 115 14.06 4.46 9.32
N ARG A 116 13.78 3.21 8.97
CA ARG A 116 13.75 2.05 9.87
C ARG A 116 15.07 1.29 9.98
N THR A 117 16.03 1.61 9.13
CA THR A 117 17.32 0.91 9.09
C THR A 117 18.44 1.75 9.72
N LYS A 118 19.35 1.08 10.44
CA LYS A 118 20.57 1.71 10.94
C LYS A 118 21.51 1.97 9.75
N GLY A 119 21.95 3.21 9.57
CA GLY A 119 22.90 3.57 8.51
C GLY A 119 23.99 4.51 9.00
N PRO A 120 25.19 4.48 8.40
CA PRO A 120 26.27 5.40 8.75
C PRO A 120 25.86 6.85 8.45
N GLY A 121 26.06 7.74 9.42
CA GLY A 121 25.85 9.19 9.25
C GLY A 121 24.42 9.69 9.50
N ARG A 122 23.45 8.84 9.88
CA ARG A 122 22.13 9.29 10.31
C ARG A 122 22.12 9.69 11.78
N LYS A 123 21.75 10.92 12.04
CA LYS A 123 21.24 11.30 13.37
C LYS A 123 19.92 10.55 13.54
N ASN A 124 19.86 9.59 14.47
CA ASN A 124 18.66 8.80 14.77
C ASN A 124 17.54 9.76 15.22
N SER A 125 16.78 10.29 14.28
CA SER A 125 15.55 11.05 14.56
C SER A 125 14.37 10.12 14.85
N VAL A 126 14.51 8.83 14.52
CA VAL A 126 13.47 7.81 14.72
C VAL A 126 13.63 7.15 16.08
N GLN A 127 12.53 6.93 16.77
CA GLN A 127 12.53 6.24 18.08
C GLN A 127 13.11 4.82 17.92
N SER A 128 13.88 4.37 18.89
CA SER A 128 14.59 3.07 18.82
C SER A 128 13.67 1.86 18.68
N ASP A 129 12.41 1.97 19.14
CA ASP A 129 11.38 0.93 19.03
C ASP A 129 10.77 0.79 17.63
N LEU A 130 11.12 1.71 16.73
CA LEU A 130 10.74 1.66 15.32
C LEU A 130 11.83 1.08 14.42
N LEU A 131 13.02 0.78 14.94
CA LEU A 131 14.10 0.21 14.15
C LEU A 131 13.76 -1.25 13.78
N TYR A 132 13.99 -1.58 12.52
CA TYR A 132 13.76 -2.91 11.98
C TYR A 132 15.06 -3.72 11.98
N GLU A 133 15.01 -4.92 12.54
CA GLU A 133 16.13 -5.86 12.62
C GLU A 133 15.75 -7.25 12.06
N GLY A 134 14.70 -7.31 11.22
CA GLY A 134 14.26 -8.55 10.59
C GLY A 134 15.17 -9.02 9.45
N GLU A 135 15.02 -10.30 9.07
CA GLU A 135 15.81 -10.93 7.99
C GLU A 135 15.32 -10.51 6.59
N LEU A 136 14.02 -10.14 6.44
CA LEU A 136 13.48 -9.65 5.17
C LEU A 136 13.91 -8.20 4.93
N PRO A 137 14.04 -7.77 3.67
CA PRO A 137 14.16 -6.35 3.36
C PRO A 137 13.00 -5.54 3.99
N PRO A 138 13.26 -4.32 4.46
CA PRO A 138 12.26 -3.49 5.13
C PRO A 138 11.16 -2.97 4.20
N PHE A 139 11.31 -3.16 2.90
CA PHE A 139 10.33 -2.84 1.87
C PHE A 139 10.08 -4.07 0.99
N VAL A 140 8.83 -4.54 0.95
CA VAL A 140 8.41 -5.69 0.14
C VAL A 140 7.28 -5.28 -0.80
N ILE A 141 7.40 -5.64 -2.08
CA ILE A 141 6.35 -5.49 -3.08
C ILE A 141 5.82 -6.87 -3.45
N LEU A 142 4.53 -7.09 -3.18
CA LEU A 142 3.84 -8.37 -3.43
C LEU A 142 3.32 -8.50 -4.88
N THR A 143 4.06 -7.95 -5.83
CA THR A 143 3.77 -7.96 -7.28
C THR A 143 5.05 -7.79 -8.05
N GLN A 144 4.94 -7.64 -9.36
CA GLN A 144 6.08 -7.20 -10.16
C GLN A 144 6.35 -5.72 -9.89
N GLY A 145 7.61 -5.40 -9.57
CA GLY A 145 8.06 -4.02 -9.43
C GLY A 145 8.11 -3.36 -10.79
N LYS A 146 7.05 -2.65 -11.14
CA LYS A 146 7.01 -1.81 -12.33
C LYS A 146 6.41 -0.46 -11.97
N GLY A 147 7.02 0.61 -12.46
CA GLY A 147 6.52 1.96 -12.32
C GLY A 147 7.01 2.70 -11.07
N ARG A 148 6.36 3.81 -10.77
CA ARG A 148 6.83 4.83 -9.82
C ARG A 148 6.73 4.47 -8.33
N PHE A 149 6.08 3.38 -7.99
CA PHE A 149 5.92 2.95 -6.60
C PHE A 149 7.10 2.13 -6.04
N SER A 150 8.05 1.75 -6.86
CA SER A 150 9.24 0.99 -6.44
C SER A 150 10.54 1.79 -6.49
N GLU A 151 10.48 3.07 -6.84
CA GLU A 151 11.68 3.87 -7.01
C GLU A 151 12.33 4.23 -5.67
N VAL A 152 13.61 3.91 -5.55
CA VAL A 152 14.44 4.32 -4.40
C VAL A 152 15.00 5.72 -4.55
N GLY A 153 14.94 6.27 -5.76
CA GLY A 153 15.49 7.58 -6.08
C GLY A 153 16.98 7.68 -5.73
N PHE A 154 17.33 8.73 -5.03
CA PHE A 154 18.73 8.99 -4.63
C PHE A 154 19.13 8.35 -3.28
N LEU A 155 18.28 7.52 -2.67
CA LEU A 155 18.60 6.92 -1.36
C LEU A 155 19.65 5.81 -1.45
N GLY A 156 19.74 5.09 -2.58
CA GLY A 156 20.63 3.96 -2.80
C GLY A 156 19.90 2.61 -2.85
N GLU A 157 20.54 1.65 -3.53
CA GLU A 157 19.98 0.32 -3.80
C GLU A 157 19.75 -0.52 -2.54
N GLU A 158 20.42 -0.21 -1.44
CA GLU A 158 20.21 -0.87 -0.15
C GLU A 158 18.80 -0.68 0.42
N TYR A 159 18.05 0.31 -0.10
CA TYR A 159 16.63 0.56 0.25
C TYR A 159 15.66 0.08 -0.83
N ALA A 160 16.18 -0.64 -1.83
CA ALA A 160 15.34 -1.22 -2.87
C ALA A 160 14.39 -2.28 -2.29
N PRO A 161 13.15 -2.37 -2.81
CA PRO A 161 12.20 -3.35 -2.34
C PRO A 161 12.59 -4.77 -2.74
N LEU A 162 12.26 -5.74 -1.89
CA LEU A 162 12.12 -7.12 -2.32
C LEU A 162 10.86 -7.24 -3.17
N VAL A 163 11.03 -7.40 -4.47
CA VAL A 163 9.94 -7.65 -5.40
C VAL A 163 9.70 -9.15 -5.48
N THR A 164 8.50 -9.60 -5.10
CA THR A 164 8.21 -11.03 -5.04
C THR A 164 7.99 -11.67 -6.40
N GLY A 165 7.80 -10.87 -7.44
CA GLY A 165 7.45 -11.40 -8.76
C GLY A 165 6.07 -12.06 -8.74
N GLY A 166 6.00 -13.27 -9.31
CA GLY A 166 4.81 -14.10 -9.30
C GLY A 166 3.82 -13.77 -10.41
N ARG A 167 3.05 -14.79 -10.82
CA ARG A 167 1.96 -14.61 -11.76
C ARG A 167 0.68 -14.33 -10.99
N ALA A 168 0.02 -13.26 -11.34
CA ALA A 168 -1.29 -12.92 -10.80
C ALA A 168 -2.33 -14.05 -10.93
N SER A 169 -2.17 -14.90 -11.95
CA SER A 169 -3.04 -16.03 -12.24
C SER A 169 -2.63 -17.35 -11.58
N ALA A 170 -1.57 -17.38 -10.78
CA ALA A 170 -1.14 -18.59 -10.11
C ALA A 170 -2.19 -19.04 -9.08
N LYS A 171 -2.54 -20.33 -9.10
CA LYS A 171 -3.47 -20.91 -8.12
C LYS A 171 -2.94 -20.85 -6.67
N GLN A 172 -1.64 -20.67 -6.52
CA GLN A 172 -0.94 -20.50 -5.26
C GLN A 172 -0.05 -19.28 -5.34
N PHE A 173 0.13 -18.62 -4.20
CA PHE A 173 1.03 -17.49 -4.09
C PHE A 173 2.47 -17.96 -4.33
N GLU A 174 3.12 -17.37 -5.32
CA GLU A 174 4.49 -17.67 -5.72
C GLU A 174 5.38 -16.48 -5.40
N VAL A 175 6.58 -16.78 -4.93
CA VAL A 175 7.63 -15.78 -4.70
C VAL A 175 8.91 -16.28 -5.33
N ASP A 176 9.40 -15.57 -6.34
CA ASP A 176 10.59 -15.96 -7.08
C ASP A 176 11.78 -16.23 -6.13
N GLY A 177 12.33 -17.45 -6.23
CA GLY A 177 13.44 -17.89 -5.38
C GLY A 177 13.08 -18.30 -3.96
N ILE A 178 11.89 -18.01 -3.44
CA ILE A 178 11.46 -18.31 -2.07
C ILE A 178 10.34 -19.35 -2.05
N VAL A 179 9.28 -19.16 -2.82
CA VAL A 179 8.16 -20.08 -2.96
C VAL A 179 8.14 -20.60 -4.40
N PRO A 180 8.38 -21.90 -4.63
CA PRO A 180 8.45 -22.45 -5.98
C PRO A 180 7.08 -22.43 -6.68
N PRO A 181 7.08 -22.43 -8.04
CA PRO A 181 5.86 -22.51 -8.82
C PRO A 181 4.99 -23.73 -8.41
N GLY A 182 3.70 -23.47 -8.16
CA GLY A 182 2.76 -24.49 -7.72
C GLY A 182 2.79 -24.76 -6.21
N GLY A 183 3.54 -24.00 -5.42
CA GLY A 183 3.59 -24.11 -3.95
C GLY A 183 4.10 -25.45 -3.41
N MET A 184 4.54 -26.34 -4.30
CA MET A 184 5.14 -27.61 -3.93
C MET A 184 6.65 -27.57 -4.17
N TYR A 185 7.39 -27.68 -3.12
CA TYR A 185 8.78 -28.13 -3.23
C TYR A 185 8.81 -29.45 -4.04
N PRO A 186 9.80 -29.63 -4.94
CA PRO A 186 9.86 -30.84 -5.76
C PRO A 186 9.59 -32.08 -4.92
N SER A 187 8.62 -32.87 -5.39
CA SER A 187 7.98 -34.01 -4.74
C SER A 187 8.70 -34.63 -3.55
N GLY A 188 8.09 -34.48 -2.38
CA GLY A 188 8.42 -35.29 -1.19
C GLY A 188 9.58 -34.81 -0.34
N LEU A 189 10.24 -33.69 -0.67
CA LEU A 189 11.33 -33.18 0.17
C LEU A 189 10.79 -32.21 1.23
N ARG A 190 11.09 -32.47 2.48
CA ARG A 190 10.88 -31.49 3.55
C ARG A 190 11.80 -30.28 3.33
N PRO A 191 11.43 -29.07 3.76
CA PRO A 191 12.26 -27.87 3.60
C PRO A 191 13.73 -28.05 4.02
N GLN A 192 13.98 -28.84 5.08
CA GLN A 192 15.31 -29.15 5.56
C GLN A 192 16.11 -30.03 4.59
N GLN A 193 15.47 -30.96 3.89
CA GLN A 193 16.13 -31.87 2.91
C GLN A 193 16.43 -31.12 1.60
N LEU A 194 15.55 -30.18 1.22
CA LEU A 194 15.81 -29.29 0.09
C LEU A 194 16.98 -28.35 0.41
N LYS A 195 17.02 -27.80 1.64
CA LYS A 195 18.13 -27.02 2.16
C LYS A 195 19.46 -27.72 1.93
N GLN A 196 19.55 -28.98 2.38
CA GLN A 196 20.77 -29.79 2.27
C GLN A 196 21.16 -30.03 0.80
N LYS A 197 20.18 -30.35 -0.07
CA LYS A 197 20.44 -30.55 -1.51
C LYS A 197 20.85 -29.28 -2.25
N ILE A 198 20.29 -28.14 -1.89
CA ILE A 198 20.69 -26.86 -2.46
C ILE A 198 22.13 -26.52 -2.03
N LEU A 199 22.45 -26.65 -0.76
CA LEU A 199 23.81 -26.43 -0.24
C LEU A 199 24.83 -27.40 -0.86
N GLU A 200 24.48 -28.69 -1.02
CA GLU A 200 25.30 -29.68 -1.71
C GLU A 200 25.50 -29.37 -3.18
N ARG A 201 24.51 -28.80 -3.84
CA ARG A 201 24.60 -28.41 -5.26
C ARG A 201 25.41 -27.14 -5.45
N PHE A 202 25.32 -26.17 -4.55
CA PHE A 202 26.15 -24.97 -4.57
C PHE A 202 27.62 -25.30 -4.25
N SER A 203 27.89 -26.20 -3.31
CA SER A 203 29.24 -26.66 -3.00
C SER A 203 29.88 -27.48 -4.13
N ARG A 204 29.10 -28.15 -4.99
CA ARG A 204 29.58 -28.89 -6.16
C ARG A 204 29.76 -28.01 -7.43
N CYS A 205 29.10 -26.87 -7.50
CA CYS A 205 29.32 -25.91 -8.59
C CYS A 205 30.54 -25.05 -8.28
N GLY A 206 31.74 -25.61 -8.47
CA GLY A 206 33.04 -24.98 -8.25
C GLY A 206 33.34 -23.73 -9.10
N SER A 207 32.33 -23.05 -9.59
CA SER A 207 32.43 -21.78 -10.30
C SER A 207 32.43 -20.54 -9.38
N LEU A 208 32.09 -20.72 -8.08
CA LEU A 208 32.18 -19.64 -7.09
C LEU A 208 33.62 -19.44 -6.57
N ASP A 209 34.47 -20.47 -6.66
CA ASP A 209 35.88 -20.39 -6.24
C ASP A 209 36.77 -19.50 -7.12
N ARG A 210 36.22 -18.94 -8.20
CA ARG A 210 36.96 -18.06 -9.15
C ARG A 210 36.68 -16.56 -8.99
N LEU A 211 35.73 -16.20 -8.14
CA LEU A 211 35.50 -14.79 -7.77
C LEU A 211 36.34 -14.48 -6.52
N PRO A 212 37.05 -13.36 -6.47
CA PRO A 212 37.70 -12.97 -5.23
C PRO A 212 36.63 -12.88 -4.12
N PRO A 213 36.96 -13.30 -2.88
CA PRO A 213 36.02 -13.20 -1.76
C PRO A 213 35.77 -11.71 -1.48
N ASP A 214 34.73 -11.19 -2.12
CA ASP A 214 34.20 -9.87 -1.82
C ASP A 214 33.30 -10.06 -0.59
N ALA A 215 33.63 -9.37 0.49
CA ALA A 215 32.88 -9.45 1.75
C ALA A 215 31.40 -9.05 1.55
N GLU A 216 31.11 -8.17 0.61
CA GLU A 216 29.75 -7.76 0.26
C GLU A 216 28.98 -8.89 -0.43
N PHE A 217 29.63 -9.61 -1.35
CA PHE A 217 29.03 -10.76 -2.03
C PHE A 217 28.73 -11.91 -1.05
N GLU A 218 29.66 -12.22 -0.14
CA GLU A 218 29.44 -13.22 0.91
C GLU A 218 28.32 -12.82 1.86
N ALA A 219 28.25 -11.56 2.27
CA ALA A 219 27.17 -11.03 3.11
C ALA A 219 25.81 -11.09 2.41
N ALA A 220 25.74 -10.71 1.11
CA ALA A 220 24.53 -10.81 0.29
C ALA A 220 24.09 -12.28 0.12
N GLY A 221 25.03 -13.19 -0.12
CA GLY A 221 24.77 -14.62 -0.22
C GLY A 221 24.26 -15.22 1.10
N ALA A 222 24.80 -14.78 2.23
CA ALA A 222 24.32 -15.19 3.56
C ALA A 222 22.90 -14.66 3.84
N ALA A 223 22.64 -13.39 3.51
CA ALA A 223 21.31 -12.80 3.64
C ALA A 223 20.27 -13.52 2.77
N ALA A 224 20.58 -13.80 1.51
CA ALA A 224 19.70 -14.56 0.61
C ALA A 224 19.42 -15.98 1.16
N ARG A 225 20.44 -16.67 1.67
CA ARG A 225 20.26 -17.99 2.31
C ARG A 225 19.33 -17.91 3.53
N ASN A 226 19.46 -16.89 4.35
CA ASN A 226 18.60 -16.69 5.53
C ASN A 226 17.14 -16.43 5.12
N ILE A 227 16.90 -15.64 4.09
CA ILE A 227 15.56 -15.38 3.55
C ILE A 227 14.95 -16.70 3.01
N ILE A 228 15.68 -17.46 2.19
CA ILE A 228 15.17 -18.67 1.52
C ILE A 228 14.96 -19.82 2.51
N LEU A 229 15.82 -19.96 3.50
CA LEU A 229 15.91 -21.14 4.37
C LEU A 229 15.54 -20.86 5.82
N GLY A 230 15.40 -19.58 6.18
CA GLY A 230 15.07 -19.12 7.53
C GLY A 230 13.56 -19.09 7.82
N LYS A 231 13.23 -18.51 8.97
CA LYS A 231 11.82 -18.30 9.37
C LYS A 231 11.09 -17.33 8.45
N ALA A 232 11.81 -16.42 7.81
CA ALA A 232 11.27 -15.43 6.88
C ALA A 232 10.53 -16.09 5.70
N ALA A 233 11.00 -17.22 5.17
CA ALA A 233 10.34 -17.95 4.10
C ALA A 233 8.93 -18.40 4.48
N SER A 234 8.70 -18.81 5.73
CA SER A 234 7.39 -19.25 6.21
C SER A 234 6.33 -18.14 6.19
N THR A 235 6.76 -16.89 6.19
CA THR A 235 5.85 -15.72 6.10
C THR A 235 5.06 -15.73 4.80
N PHE A 236 5.63 -16.26 3.73
CA PHE A 236 4.99 -16.38 2.42
C PHE A 236 4.15 -17.65 2.26
N ASP A 237 4.19 -18.58 3.21
CA ASP A 237 3.38 -19.81 3.16
C ASP A 237 1.96 -19.56 3.71
N LEU A 238 1.04 -19.23 2.80
CA LEU A 238 -0.35 -18.97 3.15
C LEU A 238 -1.12 -20.22 3.58
N ALA A 239 -0.58 -21.42 3.35
CA ALA A 239 -1.21 -22.67 3.79
C ALA A 239 -1.11 -22.89 5.31
N LEU A 240 -0.25 -22.14 5.99
CA LEU A 240 -0.17 -22.13 7.46
C LEU A 240 -1.39 -21.49 8.11
N GLU A 241 -2.14 -20.68 7.37
CA GLU A 241 -3.37 -20.06 7.88
C GLU A 241 -4.56 -21.02 7.78
N LYS A 242 -5.47 -20.90 8.76
CA LYS A 242 -6.70 -21.70 8.79
C LYS A 242 -7.56 -21.44 7.55
N ASP A 243 -8.17 -22.49 6.99
CA ASP A 243 -9.04 -22.37 5.83
C ASP A 243 -10.18 -21.36 6.01
N ALA A 244 -10.73 -21.28 7.21
CA ALA A 244 -11.79 -20.34 7.53
C ALA A 244 -11.34 -18.87 7.40
N LEU A 245 -10.08 -18.56 7.81
CA LEU A 245 -9.50 -17.24 7.65
C LEU A 245 -9.20 -16.96 6.17
N ARG A 246 -8.56 -17.91 5.49
CA ARG A 246 -8.25 -17.77 4.06
C ARG A 246 -9.50 -17.45 3.23
N ARG A 247 -10.62 -18.12 3.49
CA ARG A 247 -11.90 -17.87 2.78
C ARG A 247 -12.45 -16.46 2.99
N LYS A 248 -12.20 -15.82 4.13
CA LYS A 248 -12.62 -14.43 4.38
C LYS A 248 -11.97 -13.44 3.39
N TYR A 249 -10.73 -13.71 2.95
CA TYR A 249 -10.02 -12.87 1.97
C TYR A 249 -10.54 -13.00 0.53
N GLY A 250 -11.56 -13.83 0.30
CA GLY A 250 -12.20 -14.02 -0.99
C GLY A 250 -11.74 -15.27 -1.71
N THR A 251 -12.70 -15.99 -2.28
CA THR A 251 -12.44 -17.24 -3.02
C THR A 251 -12.92 -17.15 -4.45
N THR A 252 -12.19 -17.79 -5.35
CA THR A 252 -12.60 -18.00 -6.74
C THR A 252 -13.67 -19.10 -6.84
N GLN A 253 -14.34 -19.22 -7.98
CA GLN A 253 -15.27 -20.33 -8.24
C GLN A 253 -14.62 -21.72 -8.11
N GLY A 254 -13.30 -21.82 -8.26
CA GLY A 254 -12.54 -23.06 -8.05
C GLY A 254 -12.09 -23.31 -6.62
N GLY A 255 -12.55 -22.50 -5.63
CA GLY A 255 -12.27 -22.66 -4.21
C GLY A 255 -10.90 -22.15 -3.75
N GLY A 256 -10.04 -21.68 -4.66
CA GLY A 256 -8.77 -21.01 -4.32
C GLY A 256 -9.00 -19.55 -3.91
N LEU A 257 -8.01 -18.94 -3.24
CA LEU A 257 -8.05 -17.51 -2.93
C LEU A 257 -8.05 -16.67 -4.22
N THR A 258 -8.74 -15.52 -4.18
CA THR A 258 -8.59 -14.49 -5.22
C THR A 258 -7.16 -13.95 -5.22
N GLU A 259 -6.73 -13.36 -6.33
CA GLU A 259 -5.38 -12.78 -6.44
C GLU A 259 -5.14 -11.72 -5.36
N ILE A 260 -6.07 -10.77 -5.22
CA ILE A 260 -5.97 -9.73 -4.20
C ILE A 260 -6.03 -10.31 -2.79
N GLY A 261 -6.88 -11.32 -2.55
CA GLY A 261 -6.97 -12.00 -1.26
C GLY A 261 -5.66 -12.68 -0.84
N GLN A 262 -4.97 -13.34 -1.77
CA GLN A 262 -3.65 -13.93 -1.50
C GLN A 262 -2.63 -12.85 -1.10
N ARG A 263 -2.58 -11.74 -1.81
CA ARG A 263 -1.64 -10.65 -1.56
C ARG A 263 -1.91 -9.94 -0.23
N LEU A 264 -3.18 -9.66 0.08
CA LEU A 264 -3.51 -9.01 1.35
C LEU A 264 -3.27 -9.94 2.55
N LEU A 265 -3.53 -11.24 2.42
CA LEU A 265 -3.16 -12.20 3.47
C LEU A 265 -1.64 -12.29 3.64
N ALA A 266 -0.87 -12.28 2.56
CA ALA A 266 0.59 -12.23 2.62
C ALA A 266 1.08 -10.93 3.27
N ALA A 267 0.45 -9.78 2.96
CA ALA A 267 0.78 -8.50 3.57
C ALA A 267 0.55 -8.50 5.09
N ARG A 268 -0.57 -9.07 5.57
CA ARG A 268 -0.83 -9.23 7.00
C ARG A 268 0.30 -10.05 7.67
N ARG A 269 0.70 -11.17 7.08
CA ARG A 269 1.77 -12.01 7.61
C ARG A 269 3.14 -11.31 7.62
N LEU A 270 3.42 -10.49 6.60
CA LEU A 270 4.65 -9.69 6.54
C LEU A 270 4.70 -8.62 7.64
N VAL A 271 3.61 -7.91 7.90
CA VAL A 271 3.58 -6.93 8.99
C VAL A 271 3.58 -7.58 10.37
N GLU A 272 2.98 -8.76 10.51
CA GLU A 272 3.09 -9.59 11.72
C GLU A 272 4.55 -10.03 11.98
N TYR A 273 5.30 -10.31 10.91
CA TYR A 273 6.75 -10.58 10.99
C TYR A 273 7.55 -9.31 11.30
N GLY A 274 6.96 -8.13 11.15
CA GLY A 274 7.57 -6.83 11.46
C GLY A 274 8.06 -6.04 10.25
N VAL A 275 7.76 -6.45 9.00
CA VAL A 275 8.16 -5.70 7.80
C VAL A 275 7.58 -4.30 7.83
N PRO A 276 8.41 -3.23 7.74
CA PRO A 276 7.95 -1.85 7.86
C PRO A 276 7.07 -1.36 6.72
N TYR A 277 7.29 -1.81 5.49
CA TYR A 277 6.50 -1.36 4.35
C TYR A 277 6.20 -2.50 3.37
N VAL A 278 4.92 -2.71 3.11
CA VAL A 278 4.43 -3.70 2.15
C VAL A 278 3.54 -3.00 1.12
N SER A 279 3.90 -3.10 -0.15
CA SER A 279 3.11 -2.54 -1.25
C SER A 279 2.50 -3.65 -2.10
N ILE A 280 1.24 -3.46 -2.49
CA ILE A 280 0.52 -4.33 -3.41
C ILE A 280 0.06 -3.49 -4.60
N ASN A 281 0.55 -3.78 -5.80
CA ASN A 281 0.00 -3.21 -7.01
C ASN A 281 -1.13 -4.10 -7.52
N HIS A 282 -2.37 -3.66 -7.33
CA HIS A 282 -3.56 -4.31 -7.86
C HIS A 282 -4.07 -3.47 -9.04
N GLY A 283 -3.54 -3.76 -10.24
CA GLY A 283 -3.85 -3.06 -11.48
C GLY A 283 -5.26 -3.37 -12.01
N MET A 284 -5.50 -2.98 -13.26
CA MET A 284 -6.74 -3.21 -14.03
C MET A 284 -7.88 -2.21 -13.80
N TRP A 285 -7.60 -1.08 -13.13
CA TRP A 285 -8.64 -0.06 -12.88
C TRP A 285 -8.79 0.96 -14.02
N ASP A 286 -7.98 0.84 -15.08
CA ASP A 286 -8.04 1.71 -16.26
C ASP A 286 -9.19 1.34 -17.23
N SER A 287 -10.41 1.59 -16.79
CA SER A 287 -11.65 1.11 -17.39
C SER A 287 -12.25 2.06 -18.43
N HIS A 288 -11.52 2.31 -19.50
CA HIS A 288 -11.96 3.17 -20.61
C HIS A 288 -13.15 2.63 -21.39
N LYS A 289 -13.48 1.35 -21.25
CA LYS A 289 -14.58 0.68 -21.98
C LYS A 289 -15.36 -0.22 -21.06
N ARG A 290 -16.69 -0.23 -21.23
CA ARG A 290 -17.61 -1.17 -20.55
C ARG A 290 -17.35 -1.21 -19.03
N HIS A 291 -17.20 -0.04 -18.41
CA HIS A 291 -16.78 0.12 -17.02
C HIS A 291 -17.60 -0.75 -16.05
N PHE A 292 -18.92 -0.68 -16.13
CA PHE A 292 -19.81 -1.38 -15.19
C PHE A 292 -19.73 -2.92 -15.29
N GLU A 293 -19.50 -3.43 -16.49
CA GLU A 293 -19.35 -4.86 -16.71
C GLU A 293 -17.98 -5.37 -16.24
N THR A 294 -16.94 -4.56 -16.46
CA THR A 294 -15.55 -4.96 -16.18
C THR A 294 -15.15 -4.75 -14.73
N MET A 295 -15.72 -3.73 -14.04
CA MET A 295 -15.27 -3.32 -12.70
C MET A 295 -16.07 -3.94 -11.56
N LYS A 296 -17.27 -4.49 -11.81
CA LYS A 296 -18.09 -5.08 -10.73
C LYS A 296 -17.34 -6.16 -9.95
N ARG A 297 -16.81 -7.15 -10.65
CA ARG A 297 -16.11 -8.28 -10.01
C ARG A 297 -14.82 -7.85 -9.30
N PRO A 298 -13.91 -7.09 -9.91
CA PRO A 298 -12.71 -6.59 -9.22
C PRO A 298 -13.04 -5.77 -7.96
N THR A 299 -14.09 -4.94 -8.01
CA THR A 299 -14.52 -4.15 -6.84
C THR A 299 -15.03 -5.04 -5.72
N GLN A 300 -15.81 -6.07 -6.02
CA GLN A 300 -16.30 -7.02 -5.02
C GLN A 300 -15.17 -7.89 -4.42
N GLU A 301 -14.21 -8.31 -5.23
CA GLU A 301 -13.03 -9.04 -4.73
C GLU A 301 -12.16 -8.14 -3.83
N LEU A 302 -12.00 -6.87 -4.18
CA LEU A 302 -11.30 -5.87 -3.38
C LEU A 302 -12.01 -5.61 -2.05
N ASP A 303 -13.33 -5.43 -2.06
CA ASP A 303 -14.19 -5.23 -0.90
C ASP A 303 -13.97 -6.34 0.15
N MET A 304 -14.13 -7.59 -0.27
CA MET A 304 -13.93 -8.76 0.60
C MET A 304 -12.51 -8.79 1.18
N ALA A 305 -11.51 -8.58 0.34
CA ALA A 305 -10.11 -8.72 0.73
C ALA A 305 -9.66 -7.62 1.70
N ILE A 306 -10.08 -6.35 1.48
CA ILE A 306 -9.75 -5.25 2.41
C ILE A 306 -10.50 -5.41 3.72
N ALA A 307 -11.80 -5.73 3.71
CA ALA A 307 -12.57 -5.96 4.93
C ALA A 307 -11.96 -7.08 5.78
N ALA A 308 -11.56 -8.18 5.13
CA ALA A 308 -10.87 -9.28 5.81
C ALA A 308 -9.51 -8.85 6.39
N LEU A 309 -8.71 -8.07 5.64
CA LEU A 309 -7.43 -7.55 6.11
C LEU A 309 -7.60 -6.69 7.37
N LEU A 310 -8.53 -5.74 7.35
CA LEU A 310 -8.74 -4.83 8.48
C LEU A 310 -9.19 -5.58 9.73
N GLN A 311 -10.10 -6.54 9.56
CA GLN A 311 -10.56 -7.36 10.68
C GLN A 311 -9.45 -8.30 11.18
N ASP A 312 -8.66 -8.90 10.28
CA ASP A 312 -7.55 -9.79 10.64
C ASP A 312 -6.44 -9.03 11.38
N LEU A 313 -6.09 -7.82 10.93
CA LEU A 313 -5.17 -6.94 11.65
C LEU A 313 -5.68 -6.58 13.05
N LYS A 314 -6.99 -6.31 13.19
CA LYS A 314 -7.62 -6.03 14.47
C LYS A 314 -7.60 -7.26 15.39
N ASP A 315 -7.96 -8.42 14.86
CA ASP A 315 -8.00 -9.69 15.62
C ASP A 315 -6.61 -10.14 16.14
N HIS A 316 -5.53 -9.63 15.51
CA HIS A 316 -4.13 -9.88 15.90
C HIS A 316 -3.48 -8.69 16.64
N ASP A 317 -4.24 -7.68 17.08
CA ASP A 317 -3.73 -6.46 17.74
C ASP A 317 -2.66 -5.70 16.91
N LEU A 318 -2.73 -5.82 15.58
CA LEU A 318 -1.80 -5.19 14.65
C LEU A 318 -2.33 -3.90 14.05
N LEU A 319 -3.65 -3.67 14.05
CA LEU A 319 -4.27 -2.53 13.35
C LEU A 319 -3.78 -1.19 13.90
N ASP A 320 -3.68 -1.04 15.23
CA ASP A 320 -3.25 0.20 15.85
C ASP A 320 -1.79 0.56 15.54
N SER A 321 -0.98 -0.42 15.16
CA SER A 321 0.44 -0.25 14.78
C SER A 321 0.71 -0.36 13.29
N THR A 322 -0.33 -0.55 12.46
CA THR A 322 -0.20 -0.72 11.01
C THR A 322 -1.10 0.28 10.29
N ILE A 323 -0.51 1.17 9.50
CA ILE A 323 -1.28 2.00 8.57
C ILE A 323 -1.65 1.16 7.36
N VAL A 324 -2.92 1.15 6.99
CA VAL A 324 -3.39 0.64 5.70
C VAL A 324 -3.89 1.82 4.89
N TRP A 325 -3.42 1.96 3.64
CA TRP A 325 -3.96 2.96 2.73
C TRP A 325 -4.26 2.38 1.36
N VAL A 326 -5.32 2.88 0.74
CA VAL A 326 -5.85 2.42 -0.55
C VAL A 326 -6.09 3.63 -1.44
N SER A 327 -5.46 3.68 -2.58
CA SER A 327 -5.71 4.69 -3.62
C SER A 327 -5.14 4.22 -4.96
N GLY A 328 -5.54 4.87 -6.03
CA GLY A 328 -4.84 4.86 -7.31
C GLY A 328 -4.22 6.22 -7.59
N GLU A 329 -3.71 6.39 -8.79
CA GLU A 329 -3.10 7.65 -9.23
C GLU A 329 -4.12 8.78 -9.41
N PHE A 330 -5.38 8.48 -9.73
CA PHE A 330 -6.51 9.41 -9.88
C PHE A 330 -7.85 8.65 -9.86
N GLY A 331 -8.96 9.36 -10.01
CA GLY A 331 -10.29 8.79 -10.21
C GLY A 331 -10.67 8.66 -11.68
N ARG A 332 -11.97 8.53 -11.92
CA ARG A 332 -12.55 8.42 -13.27
C ARG A 332 -13.57 9.51 -13.53
N VAL A 333 -13.63 9.97 -14.81
CA VAL A 333 -14.62 10.95 -15.24
C VAL A 333 -16.01 10.53 -14.80
N PRO A 334 -16.74 11.41 -14.07
CA PRO A 334 -18.02 11.05 -13.51
C PRO A 334 -19.09 10.75 -14.56
N LYS A 335 -19.13 11.51 -15.64
CA LYS A 335 -20.06 11.27 -16.74
C LYS A 335 -19.57 10.15 -17.64
N VAL A 336 -20.41 9.14 -17.82
CA VAL A 336 -20.11 7.94 -18.62
C VAL A 336 -20.13 8.24 -20.11
N ASP A 337 -19.12 7.81 -20.84
CA ASP A 337 -19.13 7.86 -22.29
C ASP A 337 -19.82 6.59 -22.86
N ARG A 338 -21.05 6.79 -23.38
CA ARG A 338 -21.87 5.68 -23.90
C ARG A 338 -21.67 5.44 -25.38
N GLN A 339 -20.94 6.30 -26.09
CA GLN A 339 -20.71 6.16 -27.52
C GLN A 339 -19.69 5.03 -27.80
N ALA A 340 -19.78 4.44 -28.99
CA ALA A 340 -18.73 3.54 -29.46
C ALA A 340 -17.43 4.34 -29.71
N PRO A 341 -16.26 3.81 -29.38
CA PRO A 341 -15.97 2.44 -28.90
C PRO A 341 -16.02 2.29 -27.37
N TRP A 342 -16.40 3.30 -26.61
CA TRP A 342 -16.29 3.35 -25.14
C TRP A 342 -17.39 2.52 -24.45
N ASN A 343 -18.63 2.54 -25.00
CA ASN A 343 -19.76 1.72 -24.54
C ASN A 343 -19.93 1.72 -23.02
N GLY A 344 -19.94 2.89 -22.40
CA GLY A 344 -20.06 3.00 -20.96
C GLY A 344 -18.73 3.01 -20.22
N GLY A 345 -17.67 3.51 -20.82
CA GLY A 345 -16.36 3.70 -20.20
C GLY A 345 -16.22 5.03 -19.47
N ARG A 346 -15.15 5.16 -18.71
CA ARG A 346 -14.76 6.37 -17.98
C ARG A 346 -13.30 6.72 -18.26
N ASN A 347 -13.00 7.98 -18.57
CA ASN A 347 -11.64 8.50 -18.76
C ASN A 347 -10.98 8.88 -17.42
N HIS A 348 -9.71 9.30 -17.45
CA HIS A 348 -8.94 9.73 -16.27
C HIS A 348 -9.50 11.00 -15.66
N PHE A 349 -9.57 11.07 -14.33
CA PHE A 349 -10.09 12.24 -13.63
C PHE A 349 -9.34 12.52 -12.33
N PRO A 350 -8.30 13.37 -12.35
CA PRO A 350 -7.52 13.71 -11.17
C PRO A 350 -8.12 14.83 -10.32
N ARG A 351 -9.17 15.52 -10.79
CA ARG A 351 -9.74 16.70 -10.13
C ARG A 351 -10.54 16.39 -8.88
N CYS A 352 -11.09 15.18 -8.80
CA CYS A 352 -11.85 14.72 -7.65
C CYS A 352 -11.83 13.19 -7.61
N PHE A 353 -11.22 12.61 -6.58
CA PHE A 353 -11.19 11.16 -6.39
C PHE A 353 -11.10 10.79 -4.92
N SER A 354 -11.12 9.50 -4.61
CA SER A 354 -11.21 9.04 -3.24
C SER A 354 -10.03 8.16 -2.86
N ALA A 355 -9.71 8.17 -1.56
CA ALA A 355 -8.76 7.27 -0.92
C ALA A 355 -9.34 6.72 0.38
N LEU A 356 -8.79 5.62 0.89
CA LEU A 356 -9.12 5.05 2.19
C LEU A 356 -7.86 4.95 3.05
N VAL A 357 -7.99 5.23 4.34
CA VAL A 357 -6.93 5.02 5.35
C VAL A 357 -7.49 4.30 6.57
N ALA A 358 -6.68 3.46 7.20
CA ALA A 358 -7.07 2.73 8.41
C ALA A 358 -5.86 2.49 9.32
N GLY A 359 -6.12 2.33 10.61
CA GLY A 359 -5.13 1.93 11.61
C GLY A 359 -3.95 2.90 11.76
N GLY A 360 -2.92 2.48 12.48
CA GLY A 360 -1.65 3.20 12.65
C GLY A 360 -1.78 4.65 13.15
N GLY A 361 -2.84 4.96 13.91
CA GLY A 361 -3.13 6.30 14.41
C GLY A 361 -4.15 7.09 13.58
N PHE A 362 -4.74 6.52 12.52
CA PHE A 362 -5.96 7.05 11.89
C PHE A 362 -7.21 6.59 12.64
N LYS A 363 -8.15 7.48 12.85
CA LYS A 363 -9.50 7.15 13.33
C LYS A 363 -10.27 6.41 12.25
N GLY A 364 -11.16 5.53 12.66
CA GLY A 364 -12.17 4.96 11.80
C GLY A 364 -13.51 5.69 11.86
N GLY A 365 -14.42 5.38 10.93
CA GLY A 365 -15.78 5.92 10.91
C GLY A 365 -15.91 7.36 10.42
N CYS A 366 -14.89 7.93 9.81
CA CYS A 366 -14.86 9.32 9.38
C CYS A 366 -14.83 9.46 7.85
N VAL A 367 -15.31 10.61 7.37
CA VAL A 367 -15.14 11.06 5.98
C VAL A 367 -14.45 12.42 6.00
N VAL A 368 -13.37 12.56 5.24
CA VAL A 368 -12.65 13.81 5.04
C VAL A 368 -13.03 14.39 3.69
N GLY A 369 -13.44 15.66 3.70
CA GLY A 369 -13.81 16.39 2.51
C GLY A 369 -15.13 15.94 1.88
N LYS A 370 -15.52 16.65 0.85
CA LYS A 370 -16.77 16.43 0.13
C LYS A 370 -16.61 16.79 -1.33
N SER A 371 -17.10 15.97 -2.21
CA SER A 371 -17.32 16.24 -3.61
C SER A 371 -18.69 16.89 -3.84
N ASP A 372 -18.92 17.43 -5.02
CA ASP A 372 -20.24 17.87 -5.44
C ASP A 372 -21.19 16.69 -5.72
N GLU A 373 -22.37 17.00 -6.20
CA GLU A 373 -23.48 16.06 -6.41
C GLU A 373 -23.20 15.01 -7.50
N THR A 374 -22.17 15.22 -8.32
CA THR A 374 -21.75 14.36 -9.43
C THR A 374 -20.30 13.90 -9.35
N THR A 375 -19.55 14.35 -8.35
CA THR A 375 -18.09 14.17 -8.19
C THR A 375 -17.25 14.86 -9.29
N ASP A 376 -17.79 15.87 -9.96
CA ASP A 376 -17.03 16.66 -10.94
C ASP A 376 -16.03 17.60 -10.25
N HIS A 377 -16.31 18.03 -9.01
CA HIS A 377 -15.48 18.98 -8.27
C HIS A 377 -15.39 18.63 -6.78
N VAL A 378 -14.24 18.94 -6.21
CA VAL A 378 -14.10 18.98 -4.74
C VAL A 378 -14.86 20.22 -4.22
N LYS A 379 -15.82 20.02 -3.34
CA LYS A 379 -16.65 21.07 -2.73
C LYS A 379 -16.11 21.58 -1.40
N GLU A 380 -15.58 20.66 -0.59
CA GLU A 380 -15.07 20.97 0.76
C GLU A 380 -13.76 20.25 1.04
N ARG A 381 -12.83 20.92 1.73
CA ARG A 381 -11.60 20.33 2.25
C ARG A 381 -10.80 19.55 1.18
N PRO A 382 -10.25 20.20 0.14
CA PRO A 382 -9.39 19.51 -0.82
C PRO A 382 -8.18 18.88 -0.14
N VAL A 383 -7.81 17.68 -0.58
CA VAL A 383 -6.65 16.93 -0.10
C VAL A 383 -5.70 16.68 -1.26
N THR A 384 -4.50 17.20 -1.14
CA THR A 384 -3.44 16.97 -2.13
C THR A 384 -2.67 15.68 -1.81
N PRO A 385 -1.97 15.08 -2.79
CA PRO A 385 -1.06 13.97 -2.51
C PRO A 385 -0.03 14.28 -1.42
N GLN A 386 0.45 15.53 -1.33
CA GLN A 386 1.37 15.97 -0.29
C GLN A 386 0.73 15.92 1.11
N ASP A 387 -0.51 16.37 1.25
CA ASP A 387 -1.24 16.29 2.52
C ASP A 387 -1.46 14.84 2.93
N PHE A 388 -1.86 14.01 1.99
CA PHE A 388 -2.13 12.60 2.19
C PHE A 388 -0.88 11.83 2.61
N LEU A 389 0.18 11.86 1.80
CA LEU A 389 1.44 11.18 2.09
C LEU A 389 2.13 11.73 3.33
N GLY A 390 2.12 13.05 3.52
CA GLY A 390 2.66 13.69 4.72
C GLY A 390 1.96 13.25 6.00
N SER A 391 0.65 13.00 5.94
CA SER A 391 -0.11 12.45 7.08
C SER A 391 0.32 11.02 7.42
N ILE A 392 0.53 10.18 6.40
CA ILE A 392 1.05 8.81 6.57
C ILE A 392 2.46 8.86 7.18
N MET A 393 3.34 9.74 6.68
CA MET A 393 4.70 9.89 7.20
C MET A 393 4.70 10.31 8.67
N GLU A 394 3.92 11.33 9.04
CA GLU A 394 3.81 11.78 10.44
C GLU A 394 3.36 10.67 11.38
N LEU A 395 2.35 9.88 10.97
CA LEU A 395 1.87 8.75 11.75
C LEU A 395 2.86 7.59 11.81
N ALA A 396 3.65 7.42 10.76
CA ALA A 396 4.76 6.49 10.74
C ALA A 396 6.03 6.99 11.47
N GLY A 397 6.00 8.16 12.09
CA GLY A 397 7.15 8.72 12.83
C GLY A 397 8.26 9.23 11.93
N VAL A 398 7.96 9.58 10.69
CA VAL A 398 8.86 10.24 9.75
C VAL A 398 8.39 11.68 9.61
N ASP A 399 9.24 12.64 9.92
CA ASP A 399 8.91 14.05 9.73
C ASP A 399 8.91 14.39 8.23
N PRO A 400 7.76 14.72 7.63
CA PRO A 400 7.69 15.06 6.22
C PRO A 400 8.34 16.39 5.87
N ASP A 401 8.58 17.23 6.87
CA ASP A 401 9.22 18.55 6.71
C ASP A 401 10.73 18.49 6.99
N ASP A 402 11.26 17.36 7.46
CA ASP A 402 12.69 17.15 7.65
C ASP A 402 13.40 16.99 6.29
N ARG A 403 14.69 17.31 6.30
CA ARG A 403 15.52 17.13 5.11
C ARG A 403 15.88 15.66 4.96
N LEU A 404 15.61 15.11 3.78
CA LEU A 404 16.18 13.83 3.39
C LEU A 404 17.72 13.87 3.50
N PRO A 405 18.36 12.71 3.76
CA PRO A 405 19.80 12.61 3.59
C PRO A 405 20.13 12.86 2.12
N ASN A 406 20.36 14.13 1.79
CA ASN A 406 20.63 14.58 0.45
C ASN A 406 22.04 14.20 0.05
N PRO A 407 22.28 13.65 -1.14
CA PRO A 407 23.58 13.70 -1.78
C PRO A 407 24.08 15.15 -1.77
N LYS A 408 25.39 15.36 -1.63
CA LYS A 408 26.00 16.72 -1.52
C LYS A 408 25.58 17.68 -2.66
N TRP A 409 25.21 17.15 -3.83
CA TRP A 409 24.75 17.90 -5.00
C TRP A 409 23.28 18.31 -4.95
N LEU A 410 22.47 17.75 -4.01
CA LEU A 410 21.03 18.01 -3.86
C LEU A 410 20.71 19.09 -2.81
N LYS A 411 21.67 19.95 -2.46
CA LYS A 411 21.53 20.98 -1.42
C LYS A 411 20.38 21.98 -1.64
N GLU A 412 19.91 22.11 -2.87
CA GLU A 412 18.89 23.09 -3.25
C GLU A 412 17.46 22.54 -3.22
N TYR A 413 17.26 21.23 -3.06
CA TYR A 413 15.94 20.64 -2.98
C TYR A 413 15.49 20.58 -1.52
N GLY A 414 14.43 21.29 -1.24
CA GLY A 414 13.83 21.44 0.10
C GLY A 414 13.32 20.12 0.70
N PRO A 415 12.51 20.19 1.77
CA PRO A 415 12.02 19.03 2.52
C PRO A 415 11.35 17.98 1.62
N VAL A 416 11.23 16.75 2.12
CA VAL A 416 10.67 15.58 1.43
C VAL A 416 9.37 15.89 0.71
N MET A 417 8.48 16.59 1.38
CA MET A 417 7.23 17.13 0.81
C MET A 417 7.43 18.58 0.42
N ASN A 418 7.12 18.93 -0.82
CA ASN A 418 7.37 20.28 -1.33
C ASN A 418 6.54 21.33 -0.58
N PRO A 419 7.17 22.26 0.18
CA PRO A 419 6.43 23.31 0.87
C PRO A 419 5.88 24.39 -0.06
N ALA A 420 6.26 24.40 -1.36
CA ALA A 420 5.74 25.38 -2.32
C ALA A 420 4.24 25.17 -2.63
N THR A 421 3.71 23.99 -2.31
CA THR A 421 2.28 23.76 -2.27
C THR A 421 1.83 23.71 -0.81
N LYS A 422 1.90 24.84 -0.10
CA LYS A 422 1.15 24.98 1.13
C LYS A 422 -0.31 24.84 0.75
N SER A 423 -0.84 23.60 0.85
CA SER A 423 -2.26 23.41 0.85
C SER A 423 -2.83 24.19 2.03
N GLU A 424 -3.82 25.01 1.80
CA GLU A 424 -4.52 25.74 2.88
C GLU A 424 -5.09 24.77 3.92
N CYS A 425 -5.27 23.49 3.55
CA CYS A 425 -5.90 22.47 4.38
C CYS A 425 -4.90 21.57 5.14
N GLY A 426 -3.70 21.35 4.64
CA GLY A 426 -2.62 20.62 5.32
C GLY A 426 -2.94 19.14 5.65
N ARG A 427 -2.23 18.60 6.62
CA ARG A 427 -2.33 17.20 7.08
C ARG A 427 -3.74 16.84 7.56
N LEU A 428 -4.09 15.56 7.47
CA LEU A 428 -5.38 14.98 7.86
C LEU A 428 -5.55 14.87 9.38
N LYS A 429 -5.23 15.96 10.12
CA LYS A 429 -5.22 15.95 11.60
C LYS A 429 -6.60 15.72 12.22
N GLU A 430 -7.66 16.00 11.49
CA GLU A 430 -9.04 15.78 11.88
C GLU A 430 -9.39 14.30 12.08
N ILE A 431 -8.64 13.40 11.43
CA ILE A 431 -8.79 11.95 11.58
C ILE A 431 -7.59 11.27 12.26
N TYR A 432 -6.75 12.01 12.98
CA TYR A 432 -5.74 11.39 13.85
C TYR A 432 -6.38 10.92 15.15
N ALA A 433 -6.03 9.69 15.61
CA ALA A 433 -6.55 9.05 16.82
C ALA A 433 -5.93 9.60 18.12
#